data_48c5a280644f305584d05c776677b3f1
#
_entry.id   48c5a280644f305584d05c776677b3f1
#
_cell.length_a   1.000
_cell.length_b   1.000
_cell.length_c   1.000
_cell.angle_alpha   90.00
_cell.angle_beta   90.00
_cell.angle_gamma   90.00
#
_symmetry.space_group_name_H-M   'P 1'
#
loop_
_entity.id
_entity.type
_entity.pdbx_description
1 polymer ?
#
loop_
_entity_poly.entity_id
_entity_poly.type
_entity_poly.pdbx_seq_one_letter_code
_entity_poly.pdbx_strand_id
1 'polypeptide(L)'
;MAIPRISVGEPVFAPARIKLTVLLEGGGGESLILDADGALHRQLRAALAGSLPTGSLLDLPLRPDVTLTIPATRLIGILQEPENAPSIVQTQAPPAANAAVAAPMVEAPVGVPAPGQPNGVKAVFCAQIPDVLSPAEHAQLLAFVQRSESTFVGTTTSTARGNYRESSVLYHFAPFDELLRAKVRQLMPAVCEALKIPLVNGNIEAQLTSHNDRNFYKVHNDSGSADTAHRVLTFVYYFHRQPKAFSGGDLRVYDHKVHNGYHYAADTYRTVHPTDNSIVFFASEEMHEVMQVDCPSRLFMDSRFTINGWVGR
;
A
#
# COMPACT_ATOMS: atom_id res chain seq x y z
N MET A 1 69.42 -20.37 -1.98
CA MET A 1 68.50 -19.84 -1.01
C MET A 1 67.15 -19.62 -1.72
N ALA A 2 66.17 -20.48 -1.44
CA ALA A 2 64.84 -20.36 -2.02
C ALA A 2 63.96 -19.49 -1.08
N ILE A 3 63.34 -18.50 -1.65
CA ILE A 3 62.40 -17.58 -0.96
C ILE A 3 61.08 -18.34 -0.76
N PRO A 4 60.53 -18.48 0.46
CA PRO A 4 59.24 -19.11 0.66
C PRO A 4 58.12 -18.27 0.08
N ARG A 5 57.26 -18.86 -0.76
CA ARG A 5 55.98 -18.25 -1.21
C ARG A 5 55.01 -18.21 -0.05
N ILE A 6 54.64 -17.00 0.39
CA ILE A 6 53.54 -16.78 1.33
C ILE A 6 52.26 -16.97 0.50
N SER A 7 51.50 -18.01 0.78
CA SER A 7 50.13 -18.21 0.31
C SER A 7 49.22 -17.23 1.09
N VAL A 8 48.77 -16.18 0.45
CA VAL A 8 47.70 -15.33 0.98
C VAL A 8 46.41 -16.10 0.78
N GLY A 9 45.85 -16.64 1.86
CA GLY A 9 44.52 -17.25 1.84
C GLY A 9 43.50 -16.22 1.31
N GLU A 10 42.64 -16.67 0.42
CA GLU A 10 41.51 -15.85 -0.05
C GLU A 10 40.69 -15.41 1.14
N PRO A 11 40.23 -14.13 1.21
CA PRO A 11 39.38 -13.68 2.28
C PRO A 11 38.07 -14.47 2.23
N VAL A 12 37.81 -15.25 3.26
CA VAL A 12 36.51 -15.88 3.48
C VAL A 12 35.55 -14.78 3.88
N PHE A 13 34.78 -14.25 2.92
CA PHE A 13 33.70 -13.34 3.21
C PHE A 13 32.63 -14.10 4.00
N ALA A 14 32.25 -13.59 5.17
CA ALA A 14 31.07 -14.08 5.85
C ALA A 14 29.85 -13.94 4.93
N PRO A 15 28.94 -14.94 4.89
CA PRO A 15 27.76 -14.85 4.05
C PRO A 15 26.96 -13.59 4.39
N ALA A 16 26.48 -12.89 3.35
CA ALA A 16 25.67 -11.70 3.53
C ALA A 16 24.39 -12.07 4.29
N ARG A 17 24.10 -11.37 5.38
CA ARG A 17 22.85 -11.55 6.13
C ARG A 17 21.74 -10.73 5.51
N ILE A 18 20.55 -11.28 5.50
CA ILE A 18 19.34 -10.66 4.99
C ILE A 18 18.22 -10.72 6.03
N LYS A 19 17.42 -9.68 6.05
CA LYS A 19 16.13 -9.70 6.73
C LYS A 19 15.09 -10.20 5.75
N LEU A 20 14.39 -11.26 6.12
CA LEU A 20 13.39 -11.92 5.29
C LEU A 20 12.05 -11.91 6.01
N THR A 21 11.04 -11.31 5.39
CA THR A 21 9.67 -11.40 5.89
C THR A 21 8.95 -12.51 5.14
N VAL A 22 8.50 -13.52 5.88
CA VAL A 22 7.76 -14.68 5.37
C VAL A 22 6.28 -14.35 5.42
N LEU A 23 5.60 -14.40 4.27
CA LEU A 23 4.17 -14.14 4.14
C LEU A 23 3.41 -15.46 4.15
N LEU A 24 2.42 -15.59 5.05
CA LEU A 24 1.66 -16.81 5.25
C LEU A 24 0.20 -16.64 4.80
N GLU A 25 -0.38 -17.72 4.30
CA GLU A 25 -1.81 -17.80 4.01
C GLU A 25 -2.62 -17.57 5.29
N GLY A 26 -3.62 -16.67 5.24
CA GLY A 26 -4.42 -16.27 6.40
C GLY A 26 -4.00 -14.94 7.03
N GLY A 27 -3.01 -14.24 6.47
CA GLY A 27 -2.66 -12.86 6.86
C GLY A 27 -1.78 -12.80 8.10
N GLY A 28 -0.58 -13.31 8.00
CA GLY A 28 0.51 -13.10 8.97
C GLY A 28 1.82 -12.97 8.21
N GLY A 29 2.73 -12.17 8.72
CA GLY A 29 4.10 -12.08 8.20
C GLY A 29 5.08 -12.17 9.36
N GLU A 30 6.00 -13.12 9.31
CA GLU A 30 7.07 -13.26 10.29
C GLU A 30 8.38 -12.79 9.70
N SER A 31 9.12 -11.98 10.46
CA SER A 31 10.42 -11.46 10.04
C SER A 31 11.55 -12.29 10.64
N LEU A 32 12.43 -12.76 9.77
CA LEU A 32 13.60 -13.59 10.11
C LEU A 32 14.87 -12.86 9.66
N ILE A 33 15.97 -13.03 10.40
CA ILE A 33 17.30 -12.64 9.93
C ILE A 33 18.08 -13.94 9.67
N LEU A 34 18.50 -14.14 8.43
CA LEU A 34 19.19 -15.36 8.03
C LEU A 34 20.28 -15.08 6.98
N ASP A 35 21.12 -16.05 6.76
CA ASP A 35 22.16 -15.95 5.75
C ASP A 35 21.57 -16.00 4.34
N ALA A 36 21.95 -15.05 3.50
CA ALA A 36 21.62 -15.07 2.07
C ALA A 36 22.11 -16.40 1.48
N ASP A 37 21.26 -17.06 0.71
CA ASP A 37 21.50 -18.39 0.14
C ASP A 37 21.81 -19.50 1.16
N GLY A 38 21.52 -19.29 2.44
CA GLY A 38 21.52 -20.30 3.48
C GLY A 38 20.47 -21.41 3.24
N ALA A 39 20.52 -22.48 4.01
CA ALA A 39 19.65 -23.65 3.81
C ALA A 39 18.16 -23.29 3.90
N LEU A 40 17.79 -22.50 4.90
CA LEU A 40 16.39 -22.06 5.08
C LEU A 40 15.93 -21.13 3.94
N HIS A 41 16.78 -20.21 3.49
CA HIS A 41 16.46 -19.33 2.36
C HIS A 41 16.18 -20.15 1.08
N ARG A 42 16.99 -21.14 0.80
CA ARG A 42 16.77 -22.06 -0.34
C ARG A 42 15.49 -22.87 -0.18
N GLN A 43 15.17 -23.36 1.03
CA GLN A 43 13.92 -24.10 1.29
C GLN A 43 12.68 -23.23 1.08
N LEU A 44 12.69 -21.97 1.55
CA LEU A 44 11.59 -21.02 1.34
C LEU A 44 11.37 -20.73 -0.14
N ARG A 45 12.45 -20.52 -0.90
CA ARG A 45 12.35 -20.32 -2.36
C ARG A 45 11.85 -21.57 -3.08
N ALA A 46 12.29 -22.76 -2.67
CA ALA A 46 11.81 -24.02 -3.24
C ALA A 46 10.32 -24.27 -2.93
N ALA A 47 9.86 -23.88 -1.74
CA ALA A 47 8.44 -23.93 -1.38
C ALA A 47 7.59 -23.04 -2.29
N LEU A 48 8.01 -21.79 -2.50
CA LEU A 48 7.33 -20.85 -3.40
C LEU A 48 7.32 -21.31 -4.86
N ALA A 49 8.38 -21.97 -5.30
CA ALA A 49 8.48 -22.57 -6.63
C ALA A 49 7.69 -23.87 -6.79
N GLY A 50 7.03 -24.37 -5.74
CA GLY A 50 6.32 -25.64 -5.75
C GLY A 50 7.25 -26.86 -5.91
N SER A 51 8.55 -26.72 -5.61
CA SER A 51 9.57 -27.74 -5.83
C SER A 51 9.76 -28.66 -4.62
N LEU A 52 9.08 -28.40 -3.50
CA LEU A 52 9.11 -29.28 -2.33
C LEU A 52 8.10 -30.42 -2.45
N PRO A 53 8.40 -31.60 -1.87
CA PRO A 53 7.43 -32.70 -1.81
C PRO A 53 6.12 -32.30 -1.13
N THR A 54 5.01 -32.91 -1.55
CA THR A 54 3.69 -32.69 -0.93
C THR A 54 3.75 -33.03 0.56
N GLY A 55 3.26 -32.14 1.42
CA GLY A 55 3.25 -32.31 2.86
C GLY A 55 4.54 -31.84 3.57
N SER A 56 5.48 -31.22 2.85
CA SER A 56 6.69 -30.64 3.47
C SER A 56 6.33 -29.59 4.51
N LEU A 57 7.07 -29.60 5.63
CA LEU A 57 7.01 -28.61 6.69
C LEU A 57 8.22 -27.67 6.60
N LEU A 58 8.02 -26.42 6.99
CA LEU A 58 9.04 -25.38 7.09
C LEU A 58 9.17 -24.96 8.55
N ASP A 59 10.38 -24.99 9.08
CA ASP A 59 10.71 -24.55 10.42
C ASP A 59 11.30 -23.14 10.36
N LEU A 60 10.56 -22.19 10.89
CA LEU A 60 10.91 -20.76 10.91
C LEU A 60 11.41 -20.39 12.31
N PRO A 61 12.70 -20.17 12.51
CA PRO A 61 13.26 -19.75 13.81
C PRO A 61 12.94 -18.27 14.04
N LEU A 62 11.90 -17.98 14.80
CA LEU A 62 11.46 -16.59 15.08
C LEU A 62 12.34 -15.92 16.15
N ARG A 63 12.81 -16.71 17.14
CA ARG A 63 13.71 -16.30 18.24
C ARG A 63 14.57 -17.50 18.62
N PRO A 64 15.63 -17.32 19.43
CA PRO A 64 16.52 -18.41 19.82
C PRO A 64 15.81 -19.62 20.44
N ASP A 65 14.68 -19.40 21.08
CA ASP A 65 13.88 -20.40 21.81
C ASP A 65 12.49 -20.66 21.17
N VAL A 66 12.18 -20.03 20.03
CA VAL A 66 10.86 -20.12 19.38
C VAL A 66 11.01 -20.46 17.91
N THR A 67 10.50 -21.63 17.52
CA THR A 67 10.39 -22.06 16.11
C THR A 67 8.91 -22.21 15.74
N LEU A 68 8.53 -21.58 14.64
CA LEU A 68 7.20 -21.76 14.05
C LEU A 68 7.31 -22.79 12.92
N THR A 69 6.63 -23.92 13.07
CA THR A 69 6.56 -24.95 12.02
C THR A 69 5.26 -24.78 11.23
N ILE A 70 5.37 -24.63 9.92
CA ILE A 70 4.24 -24.46 9.02
C ILE A 70 4.28 -25.43 7.84
N PRO A 71 3.13 -25.87 7.31
CA PRO A 71 3.09 -26.52 6.01
C PRO A 71 3.66 -25.61 4.91
N ALA A 72 4.50 -26.14 4.03
CA ALA A 72 5.08 -25.36 2.92
C ALA A 72 4.01 -24.71 2.01
N THR A 73 2.83 -25.34 1.93
CA THR A 73 1.68 -24.84 1.17
C THR A 73 1.07 -23.56 1.74
N ARG A 74 1.37 -23.22 3.01
CA ARG A 74 0.91 -21.96 3.62
C ARG A 74 1.81 -20.76 3.35
N LEU A 75 2.99 -21.00 2.75
CA LEU A 75 3.89 -19.94 2.33
C LEU A 75 3.39 -19.33 1.03
N ILE A 76 3.04 -18.04 1.04
CA ILE A 76 2.55 -17.31 -0.14
C ILE A 76 3.56 -16.33 -0.71
N GLY A 77 4.60 -15.98 0.04
CA GLY A 77 5.63 -15.05 -0.41
C GLY A 77 6.76 -14.87 0.59
N ILE A 78 7.85 -14.31 0.12
CA ILE A 78 8.95 -13.81 0.95
C ILE A 78 9.35 -12.42 0.47
N LEU A 79 9.59 -11.51 1.43
CA LEU A 79 10.19 -10.21 1.18
C LEU A 79 11.63 -10.27 1.69
N GLN A 80 12.57 -9.81 0.89
CA GLN A 80 13.99 -9.84 1.21
C GLN A 80 14.55 -8.43 1.25
N GLU A 81 15.19 -8.07 2.37
CA GLU A 81 15.89 -6.79 2.57
C GLU A 81 17.32 -7.10 3.03
N PRO A 82 18.34 -6.30 2.65
CA PRO A 82 19.67 -6.40 3.26
C PRO A 82 19.56 -6.14 4.77
N GLU A 83 20.28 -6.90 5.61
CA GLU A 83 20.27 -6.68 7.07
C GLU A 83 20.68 -5.25 7.45
N ASN A 84 21.57 -4.65 6.67
CA ASN A 84 22.09 -3.29 6.85
C ASN A 84 21.51 -2.31 5.82
N ALA A 85 20.27 -2.46 5.38
CA ALA A 85 19.61 -1.35 4.69
C ALA A 85 19.69 -0.13 5.63
N PRO A 86 20.32 0.99 5.22
CA PRO A 86 20.51 2.11 6.12
C PRO A 86 19.13 2.58 6.58
N SER A 87 18.89 2.46 7.89
CA SER A 87 17.87 3.28 8.53
C SER A 87 18.25 4.70 8.17
N ILE A 88 17.41 5.39 7.40
CA ILE A 88 17.65 6.76 6.98
C ILE A 88 17.72 7.60 8.25
N VAL A 89 18.96 7.81 8.73
CA VAL A 89 19.24 8.85 9.73
C VAL A 89 18.93 10.15 9.04
N GLN A 90 17.96 10.87 9.56
CA GLN A 90 17.60 12.21 9.12
C GLN A 90 18.85 13.09 9.18
N THR A 91 19.51 13.28 8.05
CA THR A 91 20.43 14.37 7.86
C THR A 91 19.59 15.64 7.72
N GLN A 92 19.77 16.57 8.65
CA GLN A 92 19.17 17.91 8.60
C GLN A 92 19.43 18.53 7.21
N ALA A 93 18.35 18.87 6.52
CA ALA A 93 18.43 19.65 5.30
C ALA A 93 18.96 21.06 5.60
N PRO A 94 19.80 21.63 4.72
CA PRO A 94 20.19 23.03 4.82
C PRO A 94 18.95 23.93 4.66
N PRO A 95 18.93 25.13 5.24
CA PRO A 95 17.76 26.00 5.20
C PRO A 95 17.42 26.39 3.77
N ALA A 96 16.23 26.02 3.34
CA ALA A 96 15.68 26.33 2.05
C ALA A 96 15.42 27.84 1.93
N ALA A 97 15.97 28.43 0.87
CA ALA A 97 15.60 29.77 0.45
C ALA A 97 14.09 29.84 0.16
N ASN A 98 13.42 30.84 0.72
CA ASN A 98 12.02 31.16 0.52
C ASN A 98 11.69 31.38 -0.96
N ALA A 99 11.18 30.32 -1.61
CA ALA A 99 10.27 30.47 -2.72
C ALA A 99 8.88 30.21 -2.16
N ALA A 100 8.04 31.24 -2.07
CA ALA A 100 6.63 31.11 -1.71
C ALA A 100 5.96 30.27 -2.80
N VAL A 101 5.87 28.98 -2.59
CA VAL A 101 5.02 28.08 -3.36
C VAL A 101 3.61 28.41 -2.91
N ALA A 102 2.77 28.90 -3.84
CA ALA A 102 1.34 29.06 -3.58
C ALA A 102 0.78 27.76 -3.03
N ALA A 103 0.12 27.82 -1.88
CA ALA A 103 -0.53 26.66 -1.30
C ALA A 103 -1.48 26.05 -2.33
N PRO A 104 -1.46 24.72 -2.53
CA PRO A 104 -2.42 24.08 -3.43
C PRO A 104 -3.83 24.45 -2.94
N MET A 105 -4.67 24.92 -3.85
CA MET A 105 -6.08 25.15 -3.54
C MET A 105 -6.70 23.80 -3.21
N VAL A 106 -6.95 23.59 -1.92
CA VAL A 106 -7.82 22.50 -1.47
C VAL A 106 -9.23 22.95 -1.86
N GLU A 107 -9.87 22.25 -2.81
CA GLU A 107 -11.30 22.50 -3.04
C GLU A 107 -12.04 22.35 -1.73
N ALA A 108 -12.83 23.36 -1.38
CA ALA A 108 -13.63 23.33 -0.15
C ALA A 108 -14.41 22.02 -0.10
N PRO A 109 -14.52 21.37 1.09
CA PRO A 109 -15.20 20.09 1.20
C PRO A 109 -16.60 20.24 0.56
N VAL A 110 -16.82 19.52 -0.55
CA VAL A 110 -18.09 19.51 -1.25
C VAL A 110 -19.08 18.79 -0.33
N GLY A 111 -19.75 19.53 0.51
CA GLY A 111 -20.64 18.97 1.49
C GLY A 111 -21.38 19.99 2.33
N VAL A 112 -22.34 20.65 1.71
CA VAL A 112 -23.50 21.09 2.48
C VAL A 112 -24.28 19.82 2.85
N PRO A 113 -24.59 19.55 4.14
CA PRO A 113 -25.50 18.47 4.49
C PRO A 113 -26.79 18.69 3.73
N ALA A 114 -27.26 17.68 2.99
CA ALA A 114 -28.59 17.75 2.39
C ALA A 114 -29.60 17.97 3.50
N PRO A 115 -30.52 18.96 3.40
CA PRO A 115 -31.53 19.17 4.42
C PRO A 115 -32.40 17.92 4.52
N GLY A 116 -32.41 17.26 5.68
CA GLY A 116 -33.28 16.13 5.96
C GLY A 116 -32.56 14.78 6.23
N GLN A 117 -31.31 14.77 6.67
CA GLN A 117 -30.69 13.51 7.12
C GLN A 117 -31.44 12.90 8.31
N PRO A 118 -31.74 11.57 8.27
CA PRO A 118 -32.38 10.90 9.39
C PRO A 118 -31.55 11.02 10.67
N ASN A 119 -32.18 11.17 11.82
CA ASN A 119 -31.53 11.24 13.12
C ASN A 119 -30.53 10.07 13.30
N GLY A 120 -29.27 10.39 13.57
CA GLY A 120 -28.21 9.40 13.84
C GLY A 120 -27.24 9.10 12.69
N VAL A 121 -27.41 9.71 11.51
CA VAL A 121 -26.44 9.62 10.41
C VAL A 121 -25.48 10.81 10.48
N LYS A 122 -24.18 10.55 10.42
CA LYS A 122 -23.13 11.56 10.33
C LYS A 122 -22.59 11.62 8.91
N ALA A 123 -22.51 12.83 8.36
CA ALA A 123 -21.95 13.03 7.02
C ALA A 123 -20.44 12.75 7.01
N VAL A 124 -19.98 12.04 5.99
CA VAL A 124 -18.57 11.81 5.72
C VAL A 124 -17.92 13.04 5.08
N PHE A 125 -16.66 13.28 5.42
CA PHE A 125 -15.84 14.31 4.80
C PHE A 125 -14.73 13.65 3.97
N CYS A 126 -14.56 14.13 2.72
CA CYS A 126 -13.48 13.76 1.83
C CYS A 126 -12.82 15.03 1.31
N ALA A 127 -11.49 15.03 1.20
CA ALA A 127 -10.74 16.10 0.55
C ALA A 127 -10.07 15.54 -0.69
N GLN A 128 -10.45 16.02 -1.89
CA GLN A 128 -9.81 15.63 -3.15
C GLN A 128 -8.95 16.80 -3.66
N ILE A 129 -7.72 16.51 -4.04
CA ILE A 129 -6.70 17.47 -4.47
C ILE A 129 -6.19 17.04 -5.85
N PRO A 130 -6.33 17.90 -6.89
CA PRO A 130 -5.79 17.63 -8.22
C PRO A 130 -4.29 17.94 -8.31
N ASP A 131 -3.66 17.55 -9.41
CA ASP A 131 -2.30 17.93 -9.84
C ASP A 131 -1.22 17.67 -8.79
N VAL A 132 -1.26 16.50 -8.15
CA VAL A 132 -0.36 16.11 -7.05
C VAL A 132 1.08 15.94 -7.50
N LEU A 133 1.28 15.29 -8.63
CA LEU A 133 2.58 15.10 -9.25
C LEU A 133 2.76 16.11 -10.39
N SER A 134 3.99 16.56 -10.60
CA SER A 134 4.32 17.32 -11.80
C SER A 134 4.10 16.45 -13.05
N PRO A 135 3.91 17.05 -14.24
CA PRO A 135 3.76 16.28 -15.48
C PRO A 135 4.90 15.28 -15.73
N ALA A 136 6.13 15.65 -15.35
CA ALA A 136 7.30 14.78 -15.50
C ALA A 136 7.26 13.58 -14.51
N GLU A 137 6.95 13.83 -13.25
CA GLU A 137 6.80 12.77 -12.22
C GLU A 137 5.67 11.80 -12.60
N HIS A 138 4.54 12.33 -13.06
CA HIS A 138 3.38 11.54 -13.50
C HIS A 138 3.72 10.66 -14.71
N ALA A 139 4.37 11.21 -15.73
CA ALA A 139 4.81 10.46 -16.90
C ALA A 139 5.81 9.34 -16.53
N GLN A 140 6.74 9.62 -15.60
CA GLN A 140 7.69 8.64 -15.11
C GLN A 140 6.99 7.51 -14.33
N LEU A 141 5.96 7.82 -13.53
CA LEU A 141 5.16 6.83 -12.81
C LEU A 141 4.42 5.91 -13.80
N LEU A 142 3.77 6.44 -14.82
CA LEU A 142 3.12 5.66 -15.87
C LEU A 142 4.12 4.74 -16.59
N ALA A 143 5.28 5.26 -16.97
CA ALA A 143 6.33 4.47 -17.60
C ALA A 143 6.89 3.38 -16.66
N PHE A 144 6.99 3.65 -15.38
CA PHE A 144 7.37 2.65 -14.38
C PHE A 144 6.34 1.52 -14.29
N VAL A 145 5.06 1.85 -14.17
CA VAL A 145 3.96 0.86 -14.08
C VAL A 145 3.93 -0.03 -15.33
N GLN A 146 4.11 0.55 -16.53
CA GLN A 146 4.18 -0.20 -17.78
C GLN A 146 5.28 -1.26 -17.77
N ARG A 147 6.47 -0.90 -17.28
CA ARG A 147 7.61 -1.84 -17.19
C ARG A 147 7.43 -2.88 -16.08
N SER A 148 6.58 -2.61 -15.09
CA SER A 148 6.34 -3.45 -13.93
C SER A 148 5.12 -4.36 -14.08
N GLU A 149 4.46 -4.41 -15.23
CA GLU A 149 3.21 -5.17 -15.45
C GLU A 149 3.30 -6.60 -14.93
N SER A 150 4.36 -7.32 -15.28
CA SER A 150 4.56 -8.73 -14.90
C SER A 150 4.83 -8.95 -13.41
N THR A 151 5.05 -7.89 -12.64
CA THR A 151 5.32 -7.95 -11.19
C THR A 151 4.09 -7.70 -10.33
N PHE A 152 2.97 -7.29 -10.94
CA PHE A 152 1.71 -7.18 -10.24
C PHE A 152 1.16 -8.57 -9.94
N VAL A 153 0.67 -8.73 -8.70
CA VAL A 153 0.06 -9.99 -8.24
C VAL A 153 -1.40 -9.78 -7.88
N GLY A 154 -2.22 -10.80 -8.03
CA GLY A 154 -3.63 -10.74 -7.65
C GLY A 154 -3.77 -10.46 -6.16
N THR A 155 -4.72 -9.59 -5.78
CA THR A 155 -4.98 -9.28 -4.38
C THR A 155 -5.75 -10.39 -3.70
N THR A 156 -5.37 -10.71 -2.45
CA THR A 156 -6.17 -11.50 -1.52
C THR A 156 -6.75 -10.58 -0.45
N THR A 157 -7.90 -10.94 0.12
CA THR A 157 -8.46 -10.25 1.27
C THR A 157 -8.16 -11.01 2.54
N SER A 158 -7.96 -10.32 3.66
CA SER A 158 -7.82 -10.91 5.00
C SER A 158 -9.04 -11.74 5.41
N THR A 159 -10.21 -11.45 4.85
CA THR A 159 -11.40 -12.28 4.97
C THR A 159 -11.47 -13.18 3.75
N ALA A 160 -11.28 -14.48 3.90
CA ALA A 160 -11.33 -15.50 2.84
C ALA A 160 -12.72 -15.63 2.15
N ARG A 161 -13.45 -14.53 2.01
CA ARG A 161 -14.71 -14.47 1.27
C ARG A 161 -14.37 -14.27 -0.21
N GLY A 162 -14.56 -15.32 -0.99
CA GLY A 162 -14.51 -15.22 -2.45
C GLY A 162 -15.42 -14.07 -2.94
N ASN A 163 -15.00 -13.38 -4.00
CA ASN A 163 -15.76 -12.30 -4.64
C ASN A 163 -15.99 -11.06 -3.75
N TYR A 164 -14.98 -10.66 -2.95
CA TYR A 164 -15.03 -9.47 -2.13
C TYR A 164 -14.15 -8.34 -2.65
N ARG A 165 -13.00 -8.67 -3.21
CA ARG A 165 -12.06 -7.77 -3.89
C ARG A 165 -11.46 -8.49 -5.10
N GLU A 166 -11.40 -7.79 -6.22
CA GLU A 166 -10.70 -8.22 -7.42
C GLU A 166 -9.85 -7.07 -7.93
N SER A 167 -8.54 -7.22 -7.86
CA SER A 167 -7.55 -6.22 -8.31
C SER A 167 -6.17 -6.87 -8.33
N SER A 168 -5.18 -6.16 -8.87
CA SER A 168 -3.76 -6.55 -8.76
C SER A 168 -2.99 -5.51 -7.98
N VAL A 169 -1.94 -5.92 -7.27
CA VAL A 169 -1.13 -5.06 -6.40
C VAL A 169 0.36 -5.23 -6.66
N LEU A 170 1.07 -4.12 -6.54
CA LEU A 170 2.53 -4.05 -6.49
C LEU A 170 2.94 -3.40 -5.17
N TYR A 171 3.64 -4.15 -4.32
CA TYR A 171 4.05 -3.69 -2.99
C TYR A 171 5.35 -2.87 -3.01
N HIS A 172 6.26 -3.16 -3.95
CA HIS A 172 7.54 -2.48 -4.08
C HIS A 172 7.56 -1.62 -5.35
N PHE A 173 7.47 -0.32 -5.18
CA PHE A 173 7.40 0.63 -6.29
C PHE A 173 8.28 1.87 -6.07
N ALA A 174 9.44 1.65 -5.42
CA ALA A 174 10.46 2.70 -5.32
C ALA A 174 10.91 3.18 -6.72
N PRO A 175 11.14 4.48 -6.91
CA PRO A 175 11.17 5.53 -5.88
C PRO A 175 9.81 6.23 -5.65
N PHE A 176 8.72 5.76 -6.29
CA PHE A 176 7.43 6.46 -6.28
C PHE A 176 6.68 6.37 -4.96
N ASP A 177 6.92 5.33 -4.15
CA ASP A 177 6.40 5.25 -2.80
C ASP A 177 6.96 6.36 -1.89
N GLU A 178 8.25 6.63 -1.97
CA GLU A 178 8.91 7.72 -1.23
C GLU A 178 8.42 9.09 -1.71
N LEU A 179 8.35 9.27 -3.04
CA LEU A 179 7.84 10.50 -3.64
C LEU A 179 6.42 10.80 -3.15
N LEU A 180 5.52 9.81 -3.23
CA LEU A 180 4.13 10.04 -2.84
C LEU A 180 3.99 10.24 -1.33
N ARG A 181 4.72 9.50 -0.50
CA ARG A 181 4.76 9.73 0.96
C ARG A 181 5.22 11.16 1.30
N ALA A 182 6.20 11.69 0.58
CA ALA A 182 6.65 13.08 0.75
C ALA A 182 5.54 14.09 0.39
N LYS A 183 4.85 13.87 -0.75
CA LYS A 183 3.69 14.70 -1.15
C LYS A 183 2.56 14.63 -0.11
N VAL A 184 2.22 13.42 0.37
CA VAL A 184 1.22 13.23 1.43
C VAL A 184 1.59 14.01 2.68
N ARG A 185 2.84 13.90 3.19
CA ARG A 185 3.28 14.66 4.37
C ARG A 185 3.14 16.17 4.17
N GLN A 186 3.44 16.67 2.98
CA GLN A 186 3.31 18.08 2.65
C GLN A 186 1.85 18.56 2.66
N LEU A 187 0.92 17.70 2.25
CA LEU A 187 -0.51 18.00 2.20
C LEU A 187 -1.22 17.86 3.57
N MET A 188 -0.65 17.10 4.50
CA MET A 188 -1.27 16.76 5.79
C MET A 188 -1.87 17.93 6.56
N PRO A 189 -1.18 19.08 6.76
CA PRO A 189 -1.76 20.17 7.52
C PRO A 189 -3.09 20.68 6.94
N ALA A 190 -3.12 20.94 5.63
CA ALA A 190 -4.32 21.42 4.94
C ALA A 190 -5.43 20.34 4.88
N VAL A 191 -5.06 19.08 4.70
CA VAL A 191 -6.00 17.96 4.71
C VAL A 191 -6.64 17.79 6.08
N CYS A 192 -5.87 17.78 7.16
CA CYS A 192 -6.40 17.63 8.52
C CYS A 192 -7.33 18.79 8.89
N GLU A 193 -6.99 20.01 8.48
CA GLU A 193 -7.87 21.19 8.65
C GLU A 193 -9.20 21.01 7.88
N ALA A 194 -9.14 20.60 6.59
CA ALA A 194 -10.33 20.41 5.75
C ALA A 194 -11.22 19.28 6.28
N LEU A 195 -10.65 18.20 6.80
CA LEU A 195 -11.38 17.08 7.38
C LEU A 195 -11.81 17.31 8.83
N LYS A 196 -11.37 18.42 9.46
CA LYS A 196 -11.64 18.77 10.87
C LYS A 196 -11.15 17.69 11.84
N ILE A 197 -9.99 17.11 11.57
CA ILE A 197 -9.32 16.12 12.43
C ILE A 197 -7.99 16.67 12.97
N PRO A 198 -7.50 16.16 14.11
CA PRO A 198 -6.17 16.51 14.60
C PRO A 198 -5.08 16.16 13.57
N LEU A 199 -3.98 16.95 13.60
CA LEU A 199 -2.85 16.67 12.73
C LEU A 199 -2.28 15.27 12.98
N VAL A 200 -2.16 14.46 11.92
CA VAL A 200 -1.65 13.09 11.95
C VAL A 200 -0.23 13.07 11.38
N ASN A 201 0.72 12.53 12.13
CA ASN A 201 2.16 12.52 11.78
C ASN A 201 2.81 11.13 11.86
N GLY A 202 2.01 10.07 11.89
CA GLY A 202 2.52 8.71 12.03
C GLY A 202 3.16 8.13 10.78
N ASN A 203 3.41 6.83 10.84
CA ASN A 203 3.94 6.10 9.70
C ASN A 203 2.96 6.14 8.51
N ILE A 204 3.49 6.20 7.30
CA ILE A 204 2.71 6.15 6.06
C ILE A 204 2.96 4.80 5.37
N GLU A 205 1.92 4.00 5.25
CA GLU A 205 1.89 2.80 4.44
C GLU A 205 1.41 3.16 3.03
N ALA A 206 1.90 2.46 2.01
CA ALA A 206 1.43 2.63 0.64
C ALA A 206 1.55 1.34 -0.17
N GLN A 207 0.61 1.14 -1.10
CA GLN A 207 0.61 0.07 -2.08
C GLN A 207 0.09 0.57 -3.42
N LEU A 208 0.69 0.13 -4.52
CA LEU A 208 0.24 0.45 -5.86
C LEU A 208 -0.72 -0.65 -6.35
N THR A 209 -1.91 -0.25 -6.80
CA THR A 209 -2.99 -1.18 -7.18
C THR A 209 -3.46 -0.89 -8.60
N SER A 210 -3.76 -1.95 -9.35
CA SER A 210 -4.41 -1.89 -10.66
C SER A 210 -5.82 -2.49 -10.55
N HIS A 211 -6.82 -1.77 -11.05
CA HIS A 211 -8.16 -2.29 -11.29
C HIS A 211 -8.44 -2.27 -12.78
N ASN A 212 -8.53 -3.45 -13.40
CA ASN A 212 -8.86 -3.63 -14.79
C ASN A 212 -10.35 -4.01 -14.96
N ASP A 213 -10.74 -4.55 -16.12
CA ASP A 213 -12.13 -4.93 -16.42
C ASP A 213 -12.75 -5.79 -15.32
N ARG A 214 -13.96 -5.40 -14.87
CA ARG A 214 -14.74 -6.01 -13.79
C ARG A 214 -14.14 -6.00 -12.41
N ASN A 215 -12.95 -5.42 -12.21
CA ASN A 215 -12.34 -5.32 -10.90
C ASN A 215 -13.11 -4.34 -9.99
N PHE A 216 -13.14 -4.66 -8.70
CA PHE A 216 -13.91 -3.93 -7.68
C PHE A 216 -13.36 -4.20 -6.27
N TYR A 217 -13.85 -3.46 -5.28
CA TYR A 217 -13.65 -3.78 -3.86
C TYR A 217 -14.93 -3.42 -3.09
N LYS A 218 -15.57 -4.41 -2.46
CA LYS A 218 -16.84 -4.22 -1.72
C LYS A 218 -16.65 -3.37 -0.47
N VAL A 219 -17.76 -2.96 0.13
CA VAL A 219 -17.83 -2.09 1.30
C VAL A 219 -16.96 -2.60 2.44
N HIS A 220 -16.01 -1.78 2.88
CA HIS A 220 -15.06 -2.08 3.98
C HIS A 220 -14.62 -0.77 4.63
N ASN A 221 -13.87 -0.87 5.73
CA ASN A 221 -13.07 0.20 6.28
C ASN A 221 -11.60 -0.25 6.39
N ASP A 222 -10.69 0.69 6.62
CA ASP A 222 -9.26 0.42 6.61
C ASP A 222 -8.64 0.26 8.01
N SER A 223 -9.42 0.46 9.07
CA SER A 223 -9.00 0.39 10.47
C SER A 223 -9.75 -0.68 11.30
N GLY A 224 -10.48 -1.59 10.63
CA GLY A 224 -11.43 -2.51 11.27
C GLY A 224 -10.82 -3.77 11.90
N SER A 225 -9.50 -4.00 11.79
CA SER A 225 -8.81 -5.14 12.41
C SER A 225 -7.75 -4.68 13.41
N ALA A 226 -7.32 -5.58 14.29
CA ALA A 226 -6.27 -5.27 15.27
C ALA A 226 -4.98 -4.76 14.61
N ASP A 227 -4.60 -5.34 13.47
CA ASP A 227 -3.39 -4.98 12.74
C ASP A 227 -3.49 -3.62 12.05
N THR A 228 -4.70 -3.14 11.76
CA THR A 228 -4.96 -1.88 11.06
C THR A 228 -5.53 -0.78 11.96
N ALA A 229 -5.83 -1.08 13.23
CA ALA A 229 -6.45 -0.13 14.18
C ALA A 229 -5.60 1.14 14.44
N HIS A 230 -4.33 1.12 14.08
CA HIS A 230 -3.43 2.29 14.14
C HIS A 230 -3.66 3.29 13.01
N ARG A 231 -4.33 2.89 11.91
CA ARG A 231 -4.60 3.74 10.74
C ARG A 231 -5.68 4.77 11.08
N VAL A 232 -5.38 6.03 10.81
CA VAL A 232 -6.26 7.17 11.12
C VAL A 232 -6.80 7.81 9.85
N LEU A 233 -5.96 7.93 8.83
CA LEU A 233 -6.30 8.59 7.59
C LEU A 233 -5.95 7.69 6.40
N THR A 234 -6.90 7.50 5.52
CA THR A 234 -6.73 6.82 4.23
C THR A 234 -6.53 7.85 3.13
N PHE A 235 -5.63 7.55 2.20
CA PHE A 235 -5.52 8.29 0.95
C PHE A 235 -5.56 7.34 -0.25
N VAL A 236 -6.08 7.86 -1.38
CA VAL A 236 -6.09 7.17 -2.67
C VAL A 236 -5.65 8.17 -3.73
N TYR A 237 -4.44 7.96 -4.25
CA TYR A 237 -3.93 8.72 -5.39
C TYR A 237 -4.30 7.99 -6.68
N TYR A 238 -4.98 8.68 -7.59
CA TYR A 238 -5.45 8.16 -8.88
C TYR A 238 -4.54 8.58 -10.02
N PHE A 239 -4.24 7.65 -10.90
CA PHE A 239 -3.55 7.95 -12.14
C PHE A 239 -3.90 6.96 -13.24
N HIS A 240 -3.87 7.39 -14.48
CA HIS A 240 -4.12 6.57 -15.65
C HIS A 240 -3.57 7.24 -16.90
N ARG A 241 -3.44 6.48 -17.98
CA ARG A 241 -3.05 7.07 -19.25
C ARG A 241 -4.16 7.98 -19.81
N GLN A 242 -3.76 8.92 -20.67
CA GLN A 242 -4.67 9.74 -21.45
C GLN A 242 -4.70 9.28 -22.91
N PRO A 243 -5.86 9.25 -23.58
CA PRO A 243 -7.17 9.45 -22.98
C PRO A 243 -7.57 8.32 -22.03
N LYS A 244 -8.45 8.60 -21.06
CA LYS A 244 -8.99 7.61 -20.11
C LYS A 244 -9.68 6.47 -20.87
N ALA A 245 -9.25 5.23 -20.65
CA ALA A 245 -9.68 4.06 -21.41
C ALA A 245 -10.66 3.15 -20.66
N PHE A 246 -11.10 3.54 -19.48
CA PHE A 246 -12.07 2.82 -18.65
C PHE A 246 -13.20 3.74 -18.21
N SER A 247 -14.31 3.15 -17.80
CA SER A 247 -15.43 3.79 -17.11
C SER A 247 -15.70 3.12 -15.76
N GLY A 248 -16.57 3.70 -14.93
CA GLY A 248 -16.77 3.21 -13.57
C GLY A 248 -15.54 3.37 -12.67
N GLY A 249 -15.38 2.48 -11.70
CA GLY A 249 -14.27 2.52 -10.75
C GLY A 249 -14.33 3.69 -9.76
N ASP A 250 -15.48 4.31 -9.59
CA ASP A 250 -15.69 5.37 -8.60
C ASP A 250 -15.47 4.83 -7.19
N LEU A 251 -14.94 5.67 -6.31
CA LEU A 251 -14.91 5.40 -4.89
C LEU A 251 -16.18 5.99 -4.26
N ARG A 252 -16.95 5.16 -3.58
CA ARG A 252 -18.04 5.61 -2.70
C ARG A 252 -17.55 5.61 -1.27
N VAL A 253 -17.64 6.73 -0.59
CA VAL A 253 -17.38 6.84 0.85
C VAL A 253 -18.71 7.13 1.51
N TYR A 254 -19.15 6.23 2.39
CA TYR A 254 -20.49 6.25 2.98
C TYR A 254 -20.57 7.19 4.17
N ASP A 255 -21.67 7.91 4.27
CA ASP A 255 -22.07 8.49 5.55
C ASP A 255 -22.20 7.37 6.57
N HIS A 256 -21.97 7.64 7.84
CA HIS A 256 -21.92 6.57 8.81
C HIS A 256 -23.00 6.69 9.90
N LYS A 257 -23.47 5.53 10.35
CA LYS A 257 -24.27 5.32 11.54
C LYS A 257 -23.39 4.69 12.60
N VAL A 258 -23.44 5.20 13.82
CA VAL A 258 -22.78 4.56 14.96
C VAL A 258 -23.84 3.89 15.82
N HIS A 259 -23.69 2.58 16.03
CA HIS A 259 -24.54 1.81 16.92
C HIS A 259 -23.69 0.89 17.80
N ASN A 260 -23.83 1.00 19.11
CA ASN A 260 -23.04 0.22 20.10
C ASN A 260 -21.51 0.33 19.87
N GLY A 261 -21.01 1.49 19.45
CA GLY A 261 -19.58 1.71 19.19
C GLY A 261 -19.06 1.15 17.85
N TYR A 262 -19.93 0.56 17.03
CA TYR A 262 -19.57 0.08 15.69
C TYR A 262 -20.03 1.05 14.61
N HIS A 263 -19.19 1.21 13.59
CA HIS A 263 -19.47 2.03 12.42
C HIS A 263 -20.15 1.20 11.33
N TYR A 264 -21.27 1.70 10.82
CA TYR A 264 -22.05 1.08 9.74
C TYR A 264 -22.23 2.07 8.60
N ALA A 265 -22.15 1.59 7.36
CA ALA A 265 -22.51 2.39 6.20
C ALA A 265 -23.97 2.83 6.28
N ALA A 266 -24.22 4.11 6.06
CA ALA A 266 -25.57 4.62 5.80
C ALA A 266 -25.97 4.33 4.34
N ASP A 267 -27.22 4.70 3.97
CA ASP A 267 -27.67 4.59 2.57
C ASP A 267 -27.17 5.77 1.70
N THR A 268 -26.66 6.81 2.34
CA THR A 268 -26.08 8.01 1.70
C THR A 268 -24.55 7.89 1.65
N TYR A 269 -23.97 8.42 0.59
CA TYR A 269 -22.53 8.38 0.34
C TYR A 269 -22.06 9.55 -0.52
N ARG A 270 -20.75 9.76 -0.54
CA ARG A 270 -20.08 10.63 -1.50
C ARG A 270 -19.43 9.81 -2.58
N THR A 271 -19.58 10.25 -3.83
CA THR A 271 -18.88 9.66 -4.96
C THR A 271 -17.63 10.48 -5.26
N VAL A 272 -16.49 9.79 -5.30
CA VAL A 272 -15.19 10.33 -5.72
C VAL A 272 -14.82 9.70 -7.04
N HIS A 273 -14.74 10.52 -8.09
CA HIS A 273 -14.36 10.03 -9.41
C HIS A 273 -12.83 9.82 -9.48
N PRO A 274 -12.36 8.76 -10.16
CA PRO A 274 -10.94 8.51 -10.38
C PRO A 274 -10.37 9.49 -11.41
N THR A 275 -10.17 10.74 -10.99
CA THR A 275 -9.58 11.79 -11.81
C THR A 275 -8.07 11.58 -11.87
N ASP A 276 -7.50 11.65 -13.07
CA ASP A 276 -6.07 11.49 -13.30
C ASP A 276 -5.25 12.50 -12.47
N ASN A 277 -4.12 12.06 -11.93
CA ASN A 277 -3.21 12.87 -11.12
C ASN A 277 -3.87 13.56 -9.92
N SER A 278 -4.86 12.92 -9.30
CA SER A 278 -5.54 13.45 -8.12
C SER A 278 -5.42 12.52 -6.92
N ILE A 279 -5.48 13.08 -5.72
CA ILE A 279 -5.49 12.32 -4.47
C ILE A 279 -6.72 12.67 -3.64
N VAL A 280 -7.36 11.67 -3.05
CA VAL A 280 -8.45 11.87 -2.09
C VAL A 280 -8.02 11.38 -0.71
N PHE A 281 -8.47 12.08 0.33
CA PHE A 281 -8.27 11.74 1.73
C PHE A 281 -9.61 11.61 2.45
N PHE A 282 -9.71 10.63 3.38
CA PHE A 282 -10.84 10.43 4.28
C PHE A 282 -10.40 9.64 5.52
N ALA A 283 -11.17 9.65 6.60
CA ALA A 283 -10.82 8.92 7.81
C ALA A 283 -10.83 7.39 7.56
N SER A 284 -9.84 6.66 8.10
CA SER A 284 -9.70 5.20 7.84
C SER A 284 -10.84 4.36 8.41
N GLU A 285 -11.62 4.89 9.36
CA GLU A 285 -12.80 4.23 9.92
C GLU A 285 -14.03 4.32 9.01
N GLU A 286 -14.03 5.19 8.01
CA GLU A 286 -15.18 5.39 7.12
C GLU A 286 -15.37 4.20 6.19
N MET A 287 -16.62 3.73 6.10
CA MET A 287 -16.98 2.65 5.20
C MET A 287 -16.92 3.14 3.76
N HIS A 288 -16.25 2.39 2.91
CA HIS A 288 -16.09 2.76 1.51
C HIS A 288 -16.02 1.54 0.59
N GLU A 289 -16.25 1.75 -0.70
CA GLU A 289 -16.15 0.72 -1.72
C GLU A 289 -15.58 1.28 -3.03
N VAL A 290 -14.94 0.43 -3.81
CA VAL A 290 -14.57 0.71 -5.20
C VAL A 290 -15.60 0.05 -6.11
N MET A 291 -16.32 0.87 -6.87
CA MET A 291 -17.28 0.40 -7.84
C MET A 291 -16.59 -0.36 -8.96
N GLN A 292 -17.33 -1.26 -9.59
CA GLN A 292 -16.79 -2.05 -10.69
C GLN A 292 -16.23 -1.16 -11.80
N VAL A 293 -15.04 -1.53 -12.28
CA VAL A 293 -14.41 -0.91 -13.45
C VAL A 293 -14.92 -1.62 -14.71
N ASP A 294 -15.19 -0.85 -15.73
CA ASP A 294 -15.47 -1.32 -17.09
C ASP A 294 -14.31 -0.87 -17.99
N CYS A 295 -13.48 -1.84 -18.39
CA CYS A 295 -12.29 -1.62 -19.23
C CYS A 295 -12.33 -2.58 -20.43
N PRO A 296 -13.07 -2.23 -21.52
CA PRO A 296 -13.36 -3.15 -22.60
C PRO A 296 -12.13 -3.71 -23.33
N SER A 297 -11.05 -2.94 -23.36
CA SER A 297 -9.79 -3.38 -23.99
C SER A 297 -9.09 -4.48 -23.20
N ARG A 298 -9.29 -4.52 -21.89
CA ARG A 298 -8.57 -5.38 -20.93
C ARG A 298 -7.05 -5.25 -20.96
N LEU A 299 -6.53 -4.26 -21.68
CA LEU A 299 -5.09 -3.98 -21.68
C LEU A 299 -4.67 -3.46 -20.29
N PHE A 300 -3.55 -3.94 -19.79
CA PHE A 300 -3.05 -3.55 -18.47
C PHE A 300 -2.94 -2.02 -18.31
N MET A 301 -2.35 -1.34 -19.31
CA MET A 301 -2.16 0.12 -19.27
C MET A 301 -3.46 0.93 -19.39
N ASP A 302 -4.58 0.28 -19.68
CA ASP A 302 -5.91 0.89 -19.72
C ASP A 302 -6.62 0.84 -18.37
N SER A 303 -5.98 0.23 -17.37
CA SER A 303 -6.50 0.08 -16.01
C SER A 303 -6.64 1.42 -15.29
N ARG A 304 -7.51 1.41 -14.28
CA ARG A 304 -7.55 2.39 -13.21
C ARG A 304 -6.44 2.08 -12.22
N PHE A 305 -5.36 2.84 -12.24
CA PHE A 305 -4.27 2.70 -11.28
C PHE A 305 -4.50 3.59 -10.06
N THR A 306 -4.09 3.09 -8.89
CA THR A 306 -4.07 3.87 -7.66
C THR A 306 -2.84 3.57 -6.83
N ILE A 307 -2.37 4.56 -6.08
CA ILE A 307 -1.54 4.31 -4.91
C ILE A 307 -2.42 4.58 -3.70
N ASN A 308 -2.79 3.49 -3.03
CA ASN A 308 -3.58 3.53 -1.80
C ASN A 308 -2.62 3.56 -0.62
N GLY A 309 -2.99 4.30 0.43
CA GLY A 309 -2.15 4.29 1.62
C GLY A 309 -2.85 4.82 2.85
N TRP A 310 -2.16 4.66 3.97
CA TRP A 310 -2.69 4.95 5.28
C TRP A 310 -1.67 5.70 6.12
N VAL A 311 -2.14 6.69 6.85
CA VAL A 311 -1.34 7.42 7.83
C VAL A 311 -1.78 6.95 9.21
N GLY A 312 -0.84 6.41 9.97
CA GLY A 312 -1.06 5.90 11.31
C GLY A 312 -0.89 6.96 12.39
N ARG A 313 -1.14 6.53 13.63
CA ARG A 313 -0.84 7.31 14.84
C ARG A 313 0.63 7.32 15.14
#